data_6958ff1004d00a1381469a5cd60bdf9b
#
_entry.id   6958ff1004d00a1381469a5cd60bdf9b
#
_cell.length_a   1.000
_cell.length_b   1.000
_cell.length_c   1.000
_cell.angle_alpha   90.00
_cell.angle_beta   90.00
_cell.angle_gamma   90.00
#
_symmetry.space_group_name_H-M   'P 1'
#
loop_
_entity.id
_entity.type
_entity.pdbx_description
1 polymer ?
#
loop_
_entity_poly.entity_id
_entity_poly.type
_entity_poly.pdbx_seq_one_letter_code
_entity_poly.pdbx_strand_id
1 'polypeptide(L)'
;ITGSGGWPLNVITLPDGRPIWGGTYFSKDQWTSALKQISEIYEAEPEKFISYADRVQEGINSLNIVESKSNSFENIDVKKYSELLLNNIDEEFGGFKGAPKFMMPNNLQFLLRYSFQESKEDSKNKILSTLDMMAYGGIFDHIEGGFSRYSTDERWHIPHFEKMLYDNGQLMSLYSIGYQISNKDLYKETVYKIHEYISSEMKDISGGYYSSLDADSKLEDGSYAEGEYYLWEKEKLKELIVNDFDLFSKYYNVNEYGFWETENKYVLIKSIPDIEFINNNNLDKQLFYQMKSEWINKLKKARENKKKPSLDYKIITSWNGLMISGYVDAYKSFNDDIFKNEAIEAGEFIYSCLLYTSPSPRDDYE
;
A
#
# COMPACT_ATOMS: atom_id res chain seq x y z
N ILE A 1 25.78 -8.48 -7.72
CA ILE A 1 26.08 -9.68 -8.51
C ILE A 1 25.45 -9.57 -9.89
N THR A 2 24.17 -9.36 -10.00
CA THR A 2 23.42 -9.30 -11.27
C THR A 2 23.05 -7.89 -11.72
N GLY A 3 23.22 -6.87 -10.88
CA GLY A 3 22.80 -5.49 -11.13
C GLY A 3 21.28 -5.26 -11.07
N SER A 4 20.49 -6.31 -10.83
CA SER A 4 19.03 -6.24 -10.66
C SER A 4 18.62 -6.91 -9.36
N GLY A 5 17.63 -6.32 -8.68
CA GLY A 5 17.00 -6.88 -7.50
C GLY A 5 15.54 -7.29 -7.79
N GLY A 6 14.91 -8.02 -6.88
CA GLY A 6 13.52 -8.44 -6.98
C GLY A 6 13.16 -9.50 -5.94
N TRP A 7 11.89 -9.85 -5.84
CA TRP A 7 11.38 -10.91 -4.96
C TRP A 7 10.93 -12.13 -5.77
N PRO A 8 11.17 -13.35 -5.23
CA PRO A 8 12.04 -13.65 -4.08
C PRO A 8 13.51 -13.41 -4.44
N LEU A 9 14.36 -13.06 -3.47
CA LEU A 9 15.81 -13.01 -3.65
C LEU A 9 16.42 -14.29 -3.05
N ASN A 10 17.01 -15.09 -3.92
CA ASN A 10 17.70 -16.33 -3.55
C ASN A 10 19.19 -16.09 -3.61
N VAL A 11 19.92 -16.46 -2.54
CA VAL A 11 21.37 -16.30 -2.45
C VAL A 11 21.98 -17.62 -1.97
N ILE A 12 23.02 -18.08 -2.66
CA ILE A 12 23.85 -19.20 -2.21
C ILE A 12 25.15 -18.62 -1.65
N THR A 13 25.52 -19.08 -0.46
CA THR A 13 26.70 -18.61 0.26
C THR A 13 27.67 -19.75 0.53
N LEU A 14 28.93 -19.42 0.79
CA LEU A 14 29.85 -20.31 1.47
C LEU A 14 29.37 -20.55 2.92
N PRO A 15 29.89 -21.58 3.61
CA PRO A 15 29.53 -21.86 5.01
C PRO A 15 29.77 -20.71 5.99
N ASP A 16 30.64 -19.76 5.64
CA ASP A 16 30.92 -18.54 6.43
C ASP A 16 30.00 -17.37 6.10
N GLY A 17 29.03 -17.54 5.19
CA GLY A 17 28.05 -16.54 4.80
C GLY A 17 28.42 -15.63 3.63
N ARG A 18 29.64 -15.73 3.08
CA ARG A 18 30.03 -14.94 1.89
C ARG A 18 29.27 -15.40 0.67
N PRO A 19 28.60 -14.49 -0.08
CA PRO A 19 27.76 -14.86 -1.23
C PRO A 19 28.60 -15.26 -2.44
N ILE A 20 28.16 -16.34 -3.11
CA ILE A 20 28.78 -16.85 -4.34
C ILE A 20 27.86 -16.78 -5.55
N TRP A 21 26.56 -16.72 -5.34
CA TRP A 21 25.57 -16.67 -6.39
C TRP A 21 24.28 -16.06 -5.88
N GLY A 22 23.50 -15.42 -6.76
CA GLY A 22 22.20 -14.87 -6.41
C GLY A 22 21.34 -14.63 -7.63
N GLY A 23 20.02 -14.65 -7.39
CA GLY A 23 19.02 -14.35 -8.39
C GLY A 23 17.63 -14.28 -7.80
N THR A 24 16.64 -13.84 -8.57
CA THR A 24 15.30 -13.58 -8.07
C THR A 24 14.38 -14.79 -8.27
N TYR A 25 13.64 -14.85 -9.33
CA TYR A 25 12.71 -15.94 -9.60
C TYR A 25 13.32 -17.00 -10.52
N PHE A 26 13.08 -18.28 -10.20
CA PHE A 26 13.49 -19.42 -11.01
C PHE A 26 12.35 -20.44 -11.09
N SER A 27 12.15 -21.03 -12.26
CA SER A 27 11.36 -22.26 -12.36
C SER A 27 12.08 -23.41 -11.64
N LYS A 28 11.33 -24.46 -11.28
CA LYS A 28 11.89 -25.65 -10.60
C LYS A 28 13.09 -26.24 -11.34
N ASP A 29 13.00 -26.32 -12.67
CA ASP A 29 14.06 -26.91 -13.49
C ASP A 29 15.30 -26.02 -13.55
N GLN A 30 15.11 -24.70 -13.68
CA GLN A 30 16.20 -23.72 -13.62
C GLN A 30 16.91 -23.75 -12.26
N TRP A 31 16.13 -23.78 -11.17
CA TRP A 31 16.67 -23.87 -9.81
C TRP A 31 17.48 -25.15 -9.60
N THR A 32 16.92 -26.29 -9.99
CA THR A 32 17.60 -27.59 -9.86
C THR A 32 18.89 -27.64 -10.69
N SER A 33 18.86 -27.10 -11.91
CA SER A 33 20.05 -27.01 -12.76
C SER A 33 21.13 -26.11 -12.16
N ALA A 34 20.76 -24.94 -11.65
CA ALA A 34 21.70 -24.02 -11.00
C ALA A 34 22.38 -24.65 -9.78
N LEU A 35 21.61 -25.32 -8.92
CA LEU A 35 22.15 -25.99 -7.73
C LEU A 35 23.15 -27.12 -8.11
N LYS A 36 22.81 -27.92 -9.10
CA LYS A 36 23.72 -29.00 -9.58
C LYS A 36 25.04 -28.43 -10.13
N GLN A 37 24.97 -27.42 -10.99
CA GLN A 37 26.15 -26.78 -11.54
C GLN A 37 27.05 -26.17 -10.46
N ILE A 38 26.43 -25.49 -9.48
CA ILE A 38 27.17 -24.88 -8.36
C ILE A 38 27.86 -25.97 -7.52
N SER A 39 27.16 -27.08 -7.22
CA SER A 39 27.74 -28.21 -6.48
C SER A 39 28.91 -28.83 -7.20
N GLU A 40 28.74 -29.14 -8.50
CA GLU A 40 29.80 -29.74 -9.35
C GLU A 40 31.05 -28.86 -9.41
N ILE A 41 30.87 -27.53 -9.61
CA ILE A 41 32.01 -26.60 -9.67
C ILE A 41 32.66 -26.48 -8.28
N TYR A 42 31.87 -26.43 -7.19
CA TYR A 42 32.40 -26.33 -5.84
C TYR A 42 33.24 -27.56 -5.46
N GLU A 43 32.81 -28.76 -5.86
CA GLU A 43 33.55 -30.00 -5.62
C GLU A 43 34.84 -30.05 -6.45
N ALA A 44 34.81 -29.57 -7.71
CA ALA A 44 35.95 -29.62 -8.60
C ALA A 44 37.00 -28.53 -8.29
N GLU A 45 36.56 -27.32 -7.99
CA GLU A 45 37.43 -26.15 -7.88
C GLU A 45 36.99 -25.19 -6.75
N PRO A 46 37.03 -25.59 -5.46
CA PRO A 46 36.54 -24.79 -4.33
C PRO A 46 37.23 -23.43 -4.20
N GLU A 47 38.51 -23.33 -4.54
CA GLU A 47 39.29 -22.09 -4.45
C GLU A 47 38.75 -20.99 -5.39
N LYS A 48 38.12 -21.36 -6.53
CA LYS A 48 37.47 -20.38 -7.38
C LYS A 48 36.28 -19.71 -6.70
N PHE A 49 35.49 -20.47 -5.97
CA PHE A 49 34.37 -19.93 -5.21
C PHE A 49 34.83 -19.03 -4.07
N ILE A 50 35.88 -19.43 -3.34
CA ILE A 50 36.47 -18.65 -2.26
C ILE A 50 36.92 -17.29 -2.79
N SER A 51 37.74 -17.30 -3.85
CA SER A 51 38.26 -16.06 -4.46
C SER A 51 37.14 -15.18 -5.06
N TYR A 52 36.07 -15.78 -5.60
CA TYR A 52 34.95 -15.05 -6.10
C TYR A 52 34.13 -14.42 -4.93
N ALA A 53 33.87 -15.17 -3.86
CA ALA A 53 33.19 -14.71 -2.68
C ALA A 53 33.90 -13.53 -2.02
N ASP A 54 35.24 -13.57 -1.94
CA ASP A 54 36.04 -12.45 -1.44
C ASP A 54 35.80 -11.16 -2.25
N ARG A 55 35.85 -11.24 -3.57
CA ARG A 55 35.61 -10.07 -4.43
C ARG A 55 34.20 -9.52 -4.30
N VAL A 56 33.19 -10.41 -4.19
CA VAL A 56 31.80 -9.99 -3.98
C VAL A 56 31.66 -9.31 -2.62
N GLN A 57 32.26 -9.88 -1.57
CA GLN A 57 32.22 -9.31 -0.23
C GLN A 57 32.92 -7.94 -0.16
N GLU A 58 34.06 -7.80 -0.80
CA GLU A 58 34.76 -6.50 -0.93
C GLU A 58 33.89 -5.47 -1.65
N GLY A 59 33.22 -5.89 -2.75
CA GLY A 59 32.25 -5.05 -3.46
C GLY A 59 31.08 -4.61 -2.58
N ILE A 60 30.48 -5.51 -1.81
CA ILE A 60 29.41 -5.19 -0.85
C ILE A 60 29.90 -4.24 0.24
N ASN A 61 31.08 -4.50 0.78
CA ASN A 61 31.66 -3.65 1.81
C ASN A 61 31.93 -2.23 1.27
N SER A 62 32.45 -2.11 0.05
CA SER A 62 32.71 -0.80 -0.56
C SER A 62 31.44 0.01 -0.82
N LEU A 63 30.30 -0.65 -1.11
CA LEU A 63 29.00 -0.01 -1.30
C LEU A 63 28.40 0.45 0.04
N ASN A 64 28.73 -0.23 1.15
CA ASN A 64 28.22 0.09 2.46
C ASN A 64 29.07 1.13 3.21
N ILE A 65 30.24 1.50 2.71
CA ILE A 65 31.06 2.56 3.29
C ILE A 65 30.50 3.91 2.85
N VAL A 66 29.69 4.49 3.73
CA VAL A 66 29.37 5.91 3.64
C VAL A 66 30.55 6.69 4.23
N GLU A 67 31.46 7.15 3.37
CA GLU A 67 32.50 8.08 3.82
C GLU A 67 31.85 9.37 4.31
N SER A 68 31.85 9.57 5.63
CA SER A 68 31.49 10.85 6.18
C SER A 68 32.59 11.86 5.83
N LYS A 69 32.33 12.71 4.85
CA LYS A 69 33.30 13.75 4.40
C LYS A 69 33.40 14.95 5.34
N SER A 70 32.54 15.06 6.35
CA SER A 70 32.61 16.12 7.36
C SER A 70 31.99 15.67 8.68
N ASN A 71 32.57 16.12 9.79
CA ASN A 71 32.01 16.00 11.14
C ASN A 71 31.01 17.12 11.45
N SER A 72 30.64 17.93 10.47
CA SER A 72 29.61 18.98 10.61
C SER A 72 28.31 18.47 10.01
N PHE A 73 27.21 18.62 10.74
CA PHE A 73 25.87 18.59 10.18
C PHE A 73 25.72 19.83 9.28
N GLU A 74 26.22 19.74 8.06
CA GLU A 74 25.90 20.76 7.06
C GLU A 74 24.40 20.77 6.85
N ASN A 75 23.84 21.96 6.67
CA ASN A 75 22.42 22.15 6.45
C ASN A 75 21.96 21.24 5.30
N ILE A 76 21.06 20.31 5.59
CA ILE A 76 20.40 19.52 4.57
C ILE A 76 19.66 20.51 3.66
N ASP A 77 20.00 20.51 2.38
CA ASP A 77 19.31 21.34 1.40
C ASP A 77 17.92 20.78 1.09
N VAL A 78 16.98 21.05 2.00
CA VAL A 78 15.58 20.60 1.92
C VAL A 78 14.95 21.04 0.60
N LYS A 79 15.28 22.24 0.11
CA LYS A 79 14.78 22.77 -1.15
C LYS A 79 15.20 21.91 -2.33
N LYS A 80 16.48 21.59 -2.43
CA LYS A 80 17.03 20.72 -3.49
C LYS A 80 16.36 19.35 -3.52
N TYR A 81 16.21 18.70 -2.36
CA TYR A 81 15.57 17.38 -2.28
C TYR A 81 14.08 17.46 -2.61
N SER A 82 13.38 18.52 -2.19
CA SER A 82 11.99 18.74 -2.55
C SER A 82 11.81 18.92 -4.06
N GLU A 83 12.68 19.69 -4.70
CA GLU A 83 12.65 19.90 -6.15
C GLU A 83 12.93 18.59 -6.92
N LEU A 84 13.88 17.78 -6.48
CA LEU A 84 14.16 16.47 -7.08
C LEU A 84 12.95 15.54 -7.00
N LEU A 85 12.27 15.48 -5.86
CA LEU A 85 11.06 14.65 -5.71
C LEU A 85 9.90 15.19 -6.55
N LEU A 86 9.66 16.52 -6.53
CA LEU A 86 8.57 17.15 -7.30
C LEU A 86 8.72 16.97 -8.81
N ASN A 87 9.96 16.96 -9.35
CA ASN A 87 10.23 16.72 -10.76
C ASN A 87 9.92 15.26 -11.20
N ASN A 88 9.87 14.35 -10.25
CA ASN A 88 9.49 12.95 -10.48
C ASN A 88 7.99 12.67 -10.30
N ILE A 89 7.20 13.68 -9.91
CA ILE A 89 5.73 13.53 -9.87
C ILE A 89 5.19 13.40 -11.29
N ASP A 90 4.30 12.45 -11.48
CA ASP A 90 3.52 12.26 -12.69
C ASP A 90 2.42 13.34 -12.75
N GLU A 91 2.45 14.17 -13.80
CA GLU A 91 1.52 15.29 -13.93
C GLU A 91 0.14 14.86 -14.46
N GLU A 92 0.06 13.70 -15.12
CA GLU A 92 -1.19 13.16 -15.68
C GLU A 92 -1.94 12.32 -14.66
N PHE A 93 -1.25 11.36 -14.02
CA PHE A 93 -1.88 10.39 -13.13
C PHE A 93 -1.49 10.57 -11.65
N GLY A 94 -0.71 11.58 -11.32
CA GLY A 94 -0.22 11.77 -9.95
C GLY A 94 0.73 10.68 -9.47
N GLY A 95 1.26 10.84 -8.25
CA GLY A 95 2.28 9.95 -7.72
C GLY A 95 3.60 10.07 -8.44
N PHE A 96 4.52 9.14 -8.21
CA PHE A 96 5.81 9.12 -8.92
C PHE A 96 5.67 8.40 -10.26
N LYS A 97 6.43 8.84 -11.27
CA LYS A 97 6.42 8.29 -12.63
C LYS A 97 6.80 6.81 -12.66
N GLY A 98 6.19 6.07 -13.60
CA GLY A 98 6.50 4.68 -13.91
C GLY A 98 5.49 3.67 -13.35
N ALA A 99 5.65 2.42 -13.82
CA ALA A 99 4.90 1.26 -13.34
C ALA A 99 5.89 0.12 -12.98
N PRO A 100 5.64 -0.65 -11.92
CA PRO A 100 4.55 -0.51 -10.95
C PRO A 100 4.65 0.79 -10.13
N LYS A 101 3.49 1.35 -9.76
CA LYS A 101 3.40 2.66 -9.08
C LYS A 101 3.07 2.48 -7.60
N PHE A 102 3.99 2.91 -6.73
CA PHE A 102 3.83 2.87 -5.28
C PHE A 102 3.32 4.21 -4.74
N MET A 103 2.51 4.16 -3.68
CA MET A 103 1.88 5.36 -3.09
C MET A 103 2.87 6.29 -2.39
N MET A 104 4.00 5.77 -1.89
CA MET A 104 5.09 6.53 -1.26
C MET A 104 4.61 7.58 -0.22
N PRO A 105 3.81 7.18 0.78
CA PRO A 105 3.11 8.12 1.66
C PRO A 105 4.05 9.06 2.42
N ASN A 106 5.23 8.60 2.85
CA ASN A 106 6.21 9.44 3.54
C ASN A 106 6.74 10.58 2.66
N ASN A 107 7.02 10.27 1.37
CA ASN A 107 7.51 11.27 0.43
C ASN A 107 6.42 12.31 0.13
N LEU A 108 5.18 11.86 -0.07
CA LEU A 108 4.04 12.75 -0.30
C LEU A 108 3.73 13.60 0.94
N GLN A 109 3.80 13.04 2.14
CA GLN A 109 3.61 13.78 3.38
C GLN A 109 4.69 14.86 3.59
N PHE A 110 5.95 14.50 3.33
CA PHE A 110 7.05 15.47 3.36
C PHE A 110 6.82 16.62 2.37
N LEU A 111 6.51 16.30 1.12
CA LEU A 111 6.28 17.29 0.08
C LEU A 111 5.06 18.18 0.39
N LEU A 112 3.98 17.60 0.91
CA LEU A 112 2.77 18.34 1.27
C LEU A 112 3.06 19.35 2.39
N ARG A 113 3.74 18.92 3.45
CA ARG A 113 4.16 19.80 4.56
C ARG A 113 5.12 20.88 4.10
N TYR A 114 6.14 20.51 3.32
CA TYR A 114 7.09 21.47 2.75
C TYR A 114 6.40 22.50 1.88
N SER A 115 5.54 22.08 0.96
CA SER A 115 4.81 22.99 0.07
C SER A 115 3.88 23.94 0.84
N PHE A 116 3.27 23.47 1.91
CA PHE A 116 2.44 24.29 2.79
C PHE A 116 3.28 25.33 3.56
N GLN A 117 4.39 24.92 4.18
CA GLN A 117 5.27 25.80 4.95
C GLN A 117 5.92 26.88 4.09
N GLU A 118 6.33 26.54 2.88
CA GLU A 118 6.97 27.45 1.92
C GLU A 118 5.97 28.21 1.03
N SER A 119 4.66 28.04 1.28
CA SER A 119 3.58 28.66 0.50
C SER A 119 3.67 28.38 -1.01
N LYS A 120 4.07 27.15 -1.39
CA LYS A 120 4.22 26.71 -2.79
C LYS A 120 2.92 26.10 -3.29
N GLU A 121 1.98 26.91 -3.74
CA GLU A 121 0.64 26.48 -4.14
C GLU A 121 0.65 25.43 -5.25
N ASP A 122 1.45 25.61 -6.31
CA ASP A 122 1.52 24.65 -7.43
C ASP A 122 1.99 23.26 -6.96
N SER A 123 3.03 23.22 -6.11
CA SER A 123 3.54 21.97 -5.55
C SER A 123 2.51 21.32 -4.65
N LYS A 124 1.86 22.11 -3.79
CA LYS A 124 0.76 21.63 -2.93
C LYS A 124 -0.36 21.01 -3.76
N ASN A 125 -0.79 21.69 -4.81
CA ASN A 125 -1.86 21.23 -5.68
C ASN A 125 -1.50 19.92 -6.42
N LYS A 126 -0.25 19.75 -6.87
CA LYS A 126 0.22 18.48 -7.45
C LYS A 126 0.10 17.33 -6.47
N ILE A 127 0.44 17.53 -5.20
CA ILE A 127 0.32 16.48 -4.18
C ILE A 127 -1.16 16.20 -3.87
N LEU A 128 -1.98 17.21 -3.70
CA LEU A 128 -3.42 17.03 -3.48
C LEU A 128 -4.09 16.31 -4.66
N SER A 129 -3.72 16.64 -5.91
CA SER A 129 -4.18 15.90 -7.10
C SER A 129 -3.76 14.42 -7.05
N THR A 130 -2.53 14.13 -6.61
CA THR A 130 -2.08 12.74 -6.40
C THR A 130 -3.00 12.00 -5.41
N LEU A 131 -3.36 12.63 -4.29
CA LEU A 131 -4.28 12.03 -3.31
C LEU A 131 -5.67 11.79 -3.90
N ASP A 132 -6.18 12.75 -4.70
CA ASP A 132 -7.46 12.58 -5.40
C ASP A 132 -7.42 11.36 -6.33
N MET A 133 -6.39 11.23 -7.16
CA MET A 133 -6.25 10.14 -8.12
C MET A 133 -6.10 8.77 -7.45
N MET A 134 -5.33 8.68 -6.36
CA MET A 134 -5.24 7.44 -5.57
C MET A 134 -6.59 7.07 -4.95
N ALA A 135 -7.34 8.04 -4.39
CA ALA A 135 -8.65 7.79 -3.79
C ALA A 135 -9.76 7.46 -4.82
N TYR A 136 -9.57 7.83 -6.09
CA TYR A 136 -10.49 7.47 -7.18
C TYR A 136 -10.11 6.18 -7.89
N GLY A 137 -8.84 5.81 -7.88
CA GLY A 137 -8.31 4.63 -8.55
C GLY A 137 -8.78 3.31 -7.96
N GLY A 138 -8.51 2.23 -8.68
CA GLY A 138 -8.78 0.86 -8.22
C GLY A 138 -7.85 0.40 -7.10
N ILE A 139 -6.77 1.13 -6.85
CA ILE A 139 -5.89 0.89 -5.70
C ILE A 139 -6.62 1.10 -4.37
N PHE A 140 -7.70 1.88 -4.34
CA PHE A 140 -8.60 2.05 -3.22
C PHE A 140 -9.84 1.18 -3.38
N ASP A 141 -10.17 0.36 -2.40
CA ASP A 141 -11.39 -0.44 -2.43
C ASP A 141 -12.62 0.41 -2.11
N HIS A 142 -13.37 0.78 -3.13
CA HIS A 142 -14.55 1.62 -3.02
C HIS A 142 -15.71 0.98 -2.23
N ILE A 143 -15.68 -0.33 -1.99
CA ILE A 143 -16.76 -1.07 -1.35
C ILE A 143 -16.50 -1.23 0.16
N GLU A 144 -15.37 -1.80 0.55
CA GLU A 144 -15.04 -2.11 1.95
C GLU A 144 -13.96 -1.19 2.52
N GLY A 145 -13.33 -0.37 1.68
CA GLY A 145 -12.27 0.54 2.08
C GLY A 145 -10.89 -0.11 2.10
N GLY A 146 -9.91 0.69 2.51
CA GLY A 146 -8.50 0.29 2.53
C GLY A 146 -7.82 0.35 1.16
N PHE A 147 -6.51 0.61 1.19
CA PHE A 147 -5.66 0.67 0.01
C PHE A 147 -4.91 -0.64 -0.20
N SER A 148 -4.80 -1.05 -1.45
CA SER A 148 -3.88 -2.08 -1.90
C SER A 148 -2.44 -1.56 -1.93
N ARG A 149 -1.45 -2.46 -1.98
CA ARG A 149 -0.03 -2.16 -1.77
C ARG A 149 0.58 -1.27 -2.85
N TYR A 150 0.30 -1.51 -4.13
CA TYR A 150 0.75 -0.72 -5.27
C TYR A 150 -0.14 -0.95 -6.48
N SER A 151 -0.06 -0.06 -7.46
CA SER A 151 -0.68 -0.26 -8.77
C SER A 151 0.30 -0.92 -9.73
N THR A 152 -0.17 -1.88 -10.51
CA THR A 152 0.64 -2.53 -11.56
C THR A 152 0.80 -1.64 -12.79
N ASP A 153 -0.05 -0.63 -12.94
CA ASP A 153 -0.06 0.36 -14.01
C ASP A 153 0.18 1.79 -13.50
N GLU A 154 0.33 2.74 -14.42
CA GLU A 154 0.60 4.14 -14.12
C GLU A 154 -0.63 4.93 -13.65
N ARG A 155 -1.85 4.41 -13.88
CA ARG A 155 -3.13 5.13 -13.69
C ARG A 155 -3.83 4.82 -12.37
N TRP A 156 -3.21 4.06 -11.48
CA TRP A 156 -3.83 3.57 -10.24
C TRP A 156 -5.04 2.65 -10.46
N HIS A 157 -5.11 1.99 -11.64
CA HIS A 157 -6.26 1.21 -12.03
C HIS A 157 -6.21 -0.23 -11.51
N ILE A 158 -5.19 -0.99 -11.90
CA ILE A 158 -5.08 -2.41 -11.54
C ILE A 158 -4.10 -2.54 -10.37
N PRO A 159 -4.58 -2.79 -9.14
CA PRO A 159 -3.69 -2.97 -8.01
C PRO A 159 -3.07 -4.38 -7.99
N HIS A 160 -1.94 -4.52 -7.31
CA HIS A 160 -1.61 -5.75 -6.62
C HIS A 160 -2.47 -5.78 -5.35
N PHE A 161 -3.43 -6.72 -5.28
CA PHE A 161 -4.58 -6.65 -4.36
C PHE A 161 -4.26 -6.89 -2.88
N GLU A 162 -3.00 -7.17 -2.54
CA GLU A 162 -2.53 -7.27 -1.15
C GLU A 162 -2.77 -5.96 -0.40
N LYS A 163 -3.34 -6.02 0.82
CA LYS A 163 -3.56 -4.83 1.66
C LYS A 163 -2.72 -4.91 2.92
N MET A 164 -1.79 -3.96 3.07
CA MET A 164 -0.83 -3.92 4.17
C MET A 164 -1.28 -2.94 5.26
N LEU A 165 -1.06 -3.31 6.52
CA LEU A 165 -1.32 -2.44 7.66
C LEU A 165 -0.48 -1.15 7.59
N TYR A 166 0.81 -1.28 7.29
CA TYR A 166 1.73 -0.14 7.25
C TYR A 166 1.40 0.88 6.17
N ASP A 167 0.85 0.46 5.02
CA ASP A 167 0.39 1.37 3.97
C ASP A 167 -0.85 2.12 4.43
N ASN A 168 -1.85 1.41 4.94
CA ASN A 168 -3.12 1.99 5.37
C ASN A 168 -2.94 2.94 6.56
N GLY A 169 -2.05 2.64 7.53
CA GLY A 169 -1.74 3.53 8.63
C GLY A 169 -1.09 4.84 8.18
N GLN A 170 -0.11 4.76 7.29
CA GLN A 170 0.55 5.95 6.75
C GLN A 170 -0.37 6.77 5.84
N LEU A 171 -1.24 6.12 5.05
CA LEU A 171 -2.22 6.80 4.21
C LEU A 171 -3.31 7.46 5.04
N MET A 172 -3.77 6.83 6.13
CA MET A 172 -4.69 7.48 7.07
C MET A 172 -4.10 8.80 7.59
N SER A 173 -2.82 8.81 7.98
CA SER A 173 -2.11 10.03 8.39
C SER A 173 -2.05 11.06 7.24
N LEU A 174 -1.64 10.63 6.04
CA LEU A 174 -1.47 11.51 4.89
C LEU A 174 -2.80 12.16 4.45
N TYR A 175 -3.89 11.39 4.36
CA TYR A 175 -5.22 11.92 4.02
C TYR A 175 -5.78 12.82 5.12
N SER A 176 -5.50 12.53 6.39
CA SER A 176 -5.87 13.39 7.51
C SER A 176 -5.20 14.77 7.42
N ILE A 177 -3.89 14.79 7.13
CA ILE A 177 -3.14 16.04 6.90
C ILE A 177 -3.63 16.75 5.62
N GLY A 178 -3.89 15.99 4.56
CA GLY A 178 -4.47 16.52 3.33
C GLY A 178 -5.82 17.21 3.59
N TYR A 179 -6.66 16.64 4.43
CA TYR A 179 -7.93 17.25 4.85
C TYR A 179 -7.71 18.55 5.61
N GLN A 180 -6.80 18.60 6.59
CA GLN A 180 -6.49 19.84 7.32
C GLN A 180 -6.06 21.00 6.40
N ILE A 181 -5.37 20.68 5.30
CA ILE A 181 -4.85 21.66 4.34
C ILE A 181 -5.91 22.09 3.32
N SER A 182 -6.76 21.15 2.85
CA SER A 182 -7.65 21.38 1.70
C SER A 182 -9.13 21.40 2.03
N ASN A 183 -9.51 20.84 3.18
CA ASN A 183 -10.90 20.65 3.62
C ASN A 183 -11.78 19.86 2.63
N LYS A 184 -11.17 18.93 1.83
CA LYS A 184 -11.88 18.11 0.86
C LYS A 184 -12.61 16.95 1.55
N ASP A 185 -13.92 16.86 1.38
CA ASP A 185 -14.75 15.75 1.90
C ASP A 185 -14.26 14.36 1.46
N LEU A 186 -13.70 14.24 0.27
CA LEU A 186 -13.08 13.02 -0.25
C LEU A 186 -12.05 12.44 0.73
N TYR A 187 -11.20 13.29 1.31
CA TYR A 187 -10.15 12.84 2.23
C TYR A 187 -10.71 12.37 3.56
N LYS A 188 -11.74 13.07 4.04
CA LYS A 188 -12.48 12.62 5.21
C LYS A 188 -13.12 11.24 4.97
N GLU A 189 -13.87 11.09 3.85
CA GLU A 189 -14.48 9.81 3.46
C GLU A 189 -13.43 8.69 3.38
N THR A 190 -12.29 8.96 2.76
CA THR A 190 -11.18 8.00 2.63
C THR A 190 -10.65 7.55 3.99
N VAL A 191 -10.43 8.46 4.94
CA VAL A 191 -9.94 8.13 6.29
C VAL A 191 -10.95 7.25 7.05
N TYR A 192 -12.25 7.59 7.01
CA TYR A 192 -13.27 6.77 7.64
C TYR A 192 -13.39 5.38 6.99
N LYS A 193 -13.22 5.29 5.67
CA LYS A 193 -13.20 4.01 4.95
C LYS A 193 -11.96 3.16 5.28
N ILE A 194 -10.79 3.76 5.48
CA ILE A 194 -9.62 3.05 5.98
C ILE A 194 -9.91 2.52 7.39
N HIS A 195 -10.48 3.34 8.26
CA HIS A 195 -10.87 2.92 9.61
C HIS A 195 -11.86 1.74 9.57
N GLU A 196 -12.95 1.84 8.79
CA GLU A 196 -13.93 0.75 8.65
C GLU A 196 -13.24 -0.56 8.26
N TYR A 197 -12.36 -0.51 7.25
CA TYR A 197 -11.60 -1.68 6.79
C TYR A 197 -10.68 -2.25 7.89
N ILE A 198 -9.87 -1.42 8.52
CA ILE A 198 -8.91 -1.86 9.55
C ILE A 198 -9.65 -2.48 10.74
N SER A 199 -10.74 -1.86 11.19
CA SER A 199 -11.51 -2.32 12.35
C SER A 199 -12.27 -3.62 12.07
N SER A 200 -12.75 -3.84 10.83
CA SER A 200 -13.52 -5.04 10.48
C SER A 200 -12.65 -6.23 10.07
N GLU A 201 -11.52 -5.98 9.41
CA GLU A 201 -10.75 -7.06 8.77
C GLU A 201 -9.39 -7.34 9.44
N MET A 202 -8.79 -6.35 10.11
CA MET A 202 -7.42 -6.47 10.59
C MET A 202 -7.26 -6.31 12.11
N LYS A 203 -8.32 -6.00 12.85
CA LYS A 203 -8.24 -5.81 14.28
C LYS A 203 -8.30 -7.14 15.04
N ASP A 204 -7.34 -7.37 15.92
CA ASP A 204 -7.35 -8.45 16.89
C ASP A 204 -8.20 -8.09 18.12
N ILE A 205 -8.79 -9.09 18.75
CA ILE A 205 -9.62 -8.88 19.96
C ILE A 205 -8.82 -8.29 21.13
N SER A 206 -7.50 -8.44 21.12
CA SER A 206 -6.60 -7.87 22.12
C SER A 206 -6.26 -6.40 21.93
N GLY A 207 -6.71 -5.77 20.81
CA GLY A 207 -6.49 -4.36 20.50
C GLY A 207 -5.35 -4.09 19.52
N GLY A 208 -4.55 -5.11 19.16
CA GLY A 208 -3.53 -5.00 18.11
C GLY A 208 -4.13 -5.15 16.71
N TYR A 209 -3.32 -4.87 15.69
CA TYR A 209 -3.71 -5.04 14.29
C TYR A 209 -2.80 -6.06 13.59
N TYR A 210 -3.42 -6.95 12.82
CA TYR A 210 -2.73 -7.93 11.98
C TYR A 210 -1.98 -7.26 10.81
N SER A 211 -1.04 -7.99 10.19
CA SER A 211 -0.09 -7.39 9.25
C SER A 211 -0.66 -7.14 7.86
N SER A 212 -1.35 -8.10 7.26
CA SER A 212 -1.82 -7.98 5.88
C SER A 212 -2.95 -8.92 5.53
N LEU A 213 -3.70 -8.54 4.48
CA LEU A 213 -4.56 -9.44 3.70
C LEU A 213 -3.84 -9.77 2.39
N ASP A 214 -3.85 -11.06 2.03
CA ASP A 214 -3.26 -11.58 0.79
C ASP A 214 -3.89 -10.94 -0.46
N ALA A 215 -3.18 -10.96 -1.57
CA ALA A 215 -3.70 -10.59 -2.88
C ALA A 215 -4.63 -11.67 -3.47
N ASP A 216 -4.34 -12.94 -3.15
CA ASP A 216 -4.97 -14.11 -3.72
C ASP A 216 -6.20 -14.57 -2.91
N SER A 217 -7.23 -14.97 -3.63
CA SER A 217 -8.40 -15.62 -3.07
C SER A 217 -8.49 -17.06 -3.58
N LYS A 218 -8.91 -17.97 -2.70
CA LYS A 218 -9.11 -19.37 -3.07
C LYS A 218 -10.40 -19.51 -3.87
N LEU A 219 -10.32 -20.14 -5.04
CA LEU A 219 -11.45 -20.47 -5.89
C LEU A 219 -12.18 -21.75 -5.45
N GLU A 220 -13.35 -22.02 -6.04
CA GLU A 220 -14.15 -23.21 -5.72
C GLU A 220 -13.44 -24.52 -6.10
N ASP A 221 -12.63 -24.52 -7.17
CA ASP A 221 -11.82 -25.65 -7.60
C ASP A 221 -10.56 -25.88 -6.77
N GLY A 222 -10.32 -25.01 -5.78
CA GLY A 222 -9.18 -25.08 -4.89
C GLY A 222 -7.92 -24.35 -5.38
N SER A 223 -7.91 -23.81 -6.59
CA SER A 223 -6.86 -22.94 -7.11
C SER A 223 -6.92 -21.56 -6.44
N TYR A 224 -5.93 -20.70 -6.72
CA TYR A 224 -5.86 -19.34 -6.22
C TYR A 224 -5.84 -18.37 -7.39
N ALA A 225 -6.54 -17.25 -7.25
CA ALA A 225 -6.55 -16.16 -8.22
C ALA A 225 -6.40 -14.80 -7.53
N GLU A 226 -5.49 -13.99 -8.07
CA GLU A 226 -5.26 -12.64 -7.59
C GLU A 226 -6.46 -11.75 -7.86
N GLY A 227 -6.89 -11.00 -6.86
CA GLY A 227 -7.95 -10.00 -6.99
C GLY A 227 -9.37 -10.53 -7.11
N GLU A 228 -9.61 -11.85 -7.19
CA GLU A 228 -10.93 -12.44 -7.43
C GLU A 228 -12.01 -11.93 -6.46
N TYR A 229 -11.65 -11.71 -5.21
CA TYR A 229 -12.55 -11.15 -4.20
C TYR A 229 -13.04 -9.74 -4.57
N TYR A 230 -12.20 -8.92 -5.20
CA TYR A 230 -12.44 -7.51 -5.50
C TYR A 230 -13.03 -7.25 -6.88
N LEU A 231 -12.83 -8.18 -7.82
CA LEU A 231 -13.21 -8.05 -9.21
C LEU A 231 -14.68 -8.37 -9.46
N TRP A 232 -15.23 -7.77 -10.51
CA TRP A 232 -16.64 -7.90 -10.86
C TRP A 232 -16.86 -8.20 -12.35
N GLU A 233 -17.75 -9.16 -12.63
CA GLU A 233 -18.31 -9.36 -13.97
C GLU A 233 -19.46 -8.38 -14.21
N LYS A 234 -19.56 -7.87 -15.43
CA LYS A 234 -20.59 -6.88 -15.80
C LYS A 234 -22.01 -7.41 -15.62
N GLU A 235 -22.21 -8.65 -15.99
CA GLU A 235 -23.51 -9.33 -15.87
C GLU A 235 -23.93 -9.45 -14.42
N LYS A 236 -22.97 -9.79 -13.55
CA LYS A 236 -23.22 -9.85 -12.10
C LYS A 236 -23.56 -8.50 -11.49
N LEU A 237 -22.88 -7.45 -11.91
CA LEU A 237 -23.21 -6.08 -11.51
C LEU A 237 -24.62 -5.68 -11.97
N LYS A 238 -25.04 -6.04 -13.17
CA LYS A 238 -26.42 -5.79 -13.68
C LYS A 238 -27.47 -6.52 -12.84
N GLU A 239 -27.21 -7.76 -12.44
CA GLU A 239 -28.11 -8.54 -11.58
C GLU A 239 -28.28 -7.91 -10.19
N LEU A 240 -27.21 -7.33 -9.64
CA LEU A 240 -27.21 -6.71 -8.31
C LEU A 240 -27.84 -5.30 -8.32
N ILE A 241 -27.55 -4.52 -9.37
CA ILE A 241 -27.92 -3.10 -9.48
C ILE A 241 -29.00 -2.92 -10.55
N VAL A 242 -30.13 -3.57 -10.38
CA VAL A 242 -31.16 -3.70 -11.43
C VAL A 242 -31.68 -2.36 -11.97
N ASN A 243 -32.07 -1.44 -11.08
CA ASN A 243 -32.78 -0.22 -11.51
C ASN A 243 -31.84 0.91 -11.92
N ASP A 244 -30.63 0.96 -11.38
CA ASP A 244 -29.73 2.11 -11.47
C ASP A 244 -28.42 1.75 -12.18
N PHE A 245 -28.37 0.62 -12.89
CA PHE A 245 -27.13 0.10 -13.45
C PHE A 245 -26.41 1.09 -14.37
N ASP A 246 -27.14 1.83 -15.19
CA ASP A 246 -26.54 2.82 -16.10
C ASP A 246 -25.84 3.94 -15.32
N LEU A 247 -26.46 4.41 -14.26
CA LEU A 247 -25.89 5.45 -13.39
C LEU A 247 -24.71 4.91 -12.58
N PHE A 248 -24.85 3.71 -12.01
CA PHE A 248 -23.78 2.98 -11.33
C PHE A 248 -22.58 2.75 -12.25
N SER A 249 -22.86 2.29 -13.48
CA SER A 249 -21.83 2.02 -14.50
C SER A 249 -21.03 3.28 -14.87
N LYS A 250 -21.70 4.42 -14.99
CA LYS A 250 -21.05 5.72 -15.23
C LYS A 250 -20.23 6.15 -14.02
N TYR A 251 -20.73 5.95 -12.79
CA TYR A 251 -20.07 6.41 -11.58
C TYR A 251 -18.82 5.59 -11.24
N TYR A 252 -18.88 4.26 -11.42
CA TYR A 252 -17.77 3.35 -11.12
C TYR A 252 -17.02 2.85 -12.36
N ASN A 253 -17.20 3.50 -13.50
CA ASN A 253 -16.54 3.17 -14.77
C ASN A 253 -16.63 1.69 -15.16
N VAL A 254 -17.85 1.12 -15.15
CA VAL A 254 -18.07 -0.23 -15.68
C VAL A 254 -18.11 -0.17 -17.23
N ASN A 255 -16.99 0.30 -17.79
CA ASN A 255 -16.72 0.57 -19.21
C ASN A 255 -15.25 0.24 -19.52
N GLU A 256 -14.71 0.70 -20.65
CA GLU A 256 -13.34 0.47 -21.07
C GLU A 256 -12.28 0.97 -20.07
N TYR A 257 -12.57 1.98 -19.24
CA TYR A 257 -11.63 2.54 -18.26
C TYR A 257 -11.45 1.65 -17.04
N GLY A 258 -12.53 1.01 -16.57
CA GLY A 258 -12.49 0.11 -15.42
C GLY A 258 -12.29 -1.36 -15.79
N PHE A 259 -12.24 -1.68 -17.10
CA PHE A 259 -12.10 -3.04 -17.58
C PHE A 259 -10.67 -3.54 -17.53
N TRP A 260 -10.47 -4.71 -16.92
CA TRP A 260 -9.20 -5.43 -16.90
C TRP A 260 -9.23 -6.60 -17.88
N GLU A 261 -8.56 -6.41 -19.03
CA GLU A 261 -8.60 -7.34 -20.15
C GLU A 261 -8.09 -8.75 -19.77
N THR A 262 -7.03 -8.84 -18.97
CA THR A 262 -6.43 -10.12 -18.58
C THR A 262 -7.42 -11.02 -17.85
N GLU A 263 -8.23 -10.45 -16.96
CA GLU A 263 -9.21 -11.19 -16.15
C GLU A 263 -10.62 -11.15 -16.74
N ASN A 264 -10.85 -10.38 -17.80
CA ASN A 264 -12.18 -10.14 -18.39
C ASN A 264 -13.21 -9.67 -17.36
N LYS A 265 -12.78 -8.85 -16.39
CA LYS A 265 -13.56 -8.33 -15.25
C LYS A 265 -13.32 -6.84 -15.05
N TYR A 266 -14.06 -6.26 -14.13
CA TYR A 266 -13.97 -4.84 -13.80
C TYR A 266 -13.37 -4.62 -12.44
N VAL A 267 -12.45 -3.65 -12.36
CA VAL A 267 -12.04 -2.98 -11.13
C VAL A 267 -12.88 -1.69 -11.04
N LEU A 268 -13.58 -1.49 -9.94
CA LEU A 268 -14.38 -0.29 -9.74
C LEU A 268 -13.47 0.90 -9.48
N ILE A 269 -13.58 1.93 -10.32
CA ILE A 269 -12.82 3.17 -10.21
C ILE A 269 -13.76 4.37 -10.35
N LYS A 270 -13.37 5.51 -9.80
CA LYS A 270 -14.04 6.79 -9.98
C LYS A 270 -13.18 7.67 -10.90
N SER A 271 -13.79 8.66 -11.54
CA SER A 271 -13.06 9.61 -12.38
C SER A 271 -13.20 11.06 -11.91
N ILE A 272 -14.26 11.36 -11.17
CA ILE A 272 -14.59 12.73 -10.74
C ILE A 272 -15.17 12.73 -9.32
N PRO A 273 -15.15 13.89 -8.64
CA PRO A 273 -15.80 14.09 -7.36
C PRO A 273 -17.31 13.80 -7.39
N ASP A 274 -17.87 13.35 -6.28
CA ASP A 274 -19.32 13.06 -6.16
C ASP A 274 -20.18 14.27 -6.52
N ILE A 275 -19.81 15.46 -6.08
CA ILE A 275 -20.56 16.70 -6.38
C ILE A 275 -20.55 17.02 -7.87
N GLU A 276 -19.43 16.81 -8.54
CA GLU A 276 -19.33 17.00 -9.99
C GLU A 276 -20.18 15.96 -10.73
N PHE A 277 -20.13 14.70 -10.30
CA PHE A 277 -20.97 13.63 -10.85
C PHE A 277 -22.47 13.92 -10.71
N ILE A 278 -22.88 14.39 -9.51
CA ILE A 278 -24.26 14.82 -9.22
C ILE A 278 -24.70 15.92 -10.19
N ASN A 279 -23.88 16.96 -10.35
CA ASN A 279 -24.18 18.10 -11.23
C ASN A 279 -24.26 17.68 -12.70
N ASN A 280 -23.30 16.89 -13.17
CA ASN A 280 -23.23 16.45 -14.56
C ASN A 280 -24.41 15.55 -14.96
N ASN A 281 -25.03 14.86 -13.99
CA ASN A 281 -26.18 13.99 -14.23
C ASN A 281 -27.52 14.59 -13.72
N ASN A 282 -27.55 15.86 -13.30
CA ASN A 282 -28.71 16.56 -12.76
C ASN A 282 -29.46 15.79 -11.65
N LEU A 283 -28.69 15.23 -10.71
CA LEU A 283 -29.22 14.40 -9.62
C LEU A 283 -29.52 15.25 -8.39
N ASP A 284 -30.52 14.83 -7.61
CA ASP A 284 -30.68 15.30 -6.23
C ASP A 284 -29.55 14.72 -5.37
N LYS A 285 -28.91 15.59 -4.58
CA LYS A 285 -27.76 15.23 -3.74
C LYS A 285 -28.10 14.15 -2.71
N GLN A 286 -29.23 14.29 -2.02
CA GLN A 286 -29.63 13.36 -0.96
C GLN A 286 -29.99 12.00 -1.56
N LEU A 287 -30.73 12.00 -2.66
CA LEU A 287 -31.10 10.78 -3.39
C LEU A 287 -29.84 10.04 -3.90
N PHE A 288 -28.87 10.77 -4.46
CA PHE A 288 -27.64 10.15 -4.94
C PHE A 288 -26.86 9.43 -3.83
N TYR A 289 -26.68 10.07 -2.65
CA TYR A 289 -26.00 9.42 -1.54
C TYR A 289 -26.76 8.22 -0.98
N GLN A 290 -28.09 8.25 -1.00
CA GLN A 290 -28.90 7.08 -0.67
C GLN A 290 -28.65 5.94 -1.66
N MET A 291 -28.71 6.21 -2.97
CA MET A 291 -28.43 5.22 -4.03
C MET A 291 -27.01 4.66 -3.90
N LYS A 292 -25.99 5.52 -3.72
CA LYS A 292 -24.60 5.10 -3.50
C LYS A 292 -24.48 4.14 -2.31
N SER A 293 -25.13 4.44 -1.20
CA SER A 293 -25.16 3.57 -0.02
C SER A 293 -25.83 2.22 -0.32
N GLU A 294 -26.95 2.21 -1.04
CA GLU A 294 -27.63 0.98 -1.44
C GLU A 294 -26.75 0.12 -2.38
N TRP A 295 -26.06 0.72 -3.35
CA TRP A 295 -25.12 0.02 -4.22
C TRP A 295 -24.01 -0.65 -3.42
N ILE A 296 -23.35 0.10 -2.52
CA ILE A 296 -22.27 -0.42 -1.66
C ILE A 296 -22.79 -1.59 -0.82
N ASN A 297 -23.97 -1.47 -0.19
CA ASN A 297 -24.53 -2.53 0.66
C ASN A 297 -24.82 -3.80 -0.15
N LYS A 298 -25.37 -3.67 -1.37
CA LYS A 298 -25.61 -4.82 -2.27
C LYS A 298 -24.31 -5.51 -2.67
N LEU A 299 -23.25 -4.74 -2.96
CA LEU A 299 -21.95 -5.28 -3.32
C LEU A 299 -21.24 -5.91 -2.12
N LYS A 300 -21.29 -5.32 -0.93
CA LYS A 300 -20.80 -5.93 0.32
C LYS A 300 -21.45 -7.29 0.55
N LYS A 301 -22.79 -7.34 0.47
CA LYS A 301 -23.55 -8.60 0.63
C LYS A 301 -23.18 -9.64 -0.43
N ALA A 302 -22.94 -9.23 -1.67
CA ALA A 302 -22.50 -10.14 -2.72
C ALA A 302 -21.06 -10.68 -2.47
N ARG A 303 -20.16 -9.87 -1.89
CA ARG A 303 -18.82 -10.29 -1.48
C ARG A 303 -18.82 -11.32 -0.35
N GLU A 304 -19.82 -11.32 0.54
CA GLU A 304 -19.96 -12.35 1.59
C GLU A 304 -20.00 -13.79 1.03
N ASN A 305 -20.45 -13.95 -0.21
CA ASN A 305 -20.47 -15.22 -0.92
C ASN A 305 -19.14 -15.57 -1.62
N LYS A 306 -18.19 -14.65 -1.65
CA LYS A 306 -16.84 -14.89 -2.19
C LYS A 306 -15.89 -15.34 -1.09
N LYS A 307 -14.86 -16.09 -1.45
CA LYS A 307 -13.79 -16.45 -0.50
C LYS A 307 -12.90 -15.23 -0.27
N LYS A 308 -12.81 -14.80 0.98
CA LYS A 308 -11.89 -13.73 1.38
C LYS A 308 -10.43 -14.14 1.17
N PRO A 309 -9.55 -13.19 0.84
CA PRO A 309 -8.11 -13.39 0.90
C PRO A 309 -7.66 -13.85 2.29
N SER A 310 -6.52 -14.54 2.37
CA SER A 310 -5.96 -15.00 3.64
C SER A 310 -5.46 -13.84 4.49
N LEU A 311 -5.75 -13.87 5.78
CA LEU A 311 -5.25 -12.90 6.75
C LEU A 311 -3.90 -13.40 7.32
N ASP A 312 -2.89 -12.56 7.30
CA ASP A 312 -1.64 -12.81 8.01
C ASP A 312 -1.75 -12.29 9.45
N TYR A 313 -1.89 -13.22 10.39
CA TYR A 313 -2.15 -12.97 11.81
C TYR A 313 -0.95 -12.45 12.60
N LYS A 314 0.17 -12.12 11.96
CA LYS A 314 1.30 -11.50 12.65
C LYS A 314 0.94 -10.08 13.11
N ILE A 315 1.27 -9.75 14.35
CA ILE A 315 1.16 -8.39 14.89
C ILE A 315 2.56 -7.81 14.98
N ILE A 316 2.88 -6.89 14.07
CA ILE A 316 4.20 -6.28 13.96
C ILE A 316 4.19 -4.93 14.65
N THR A 317 5.01 -4.77 15.68
CA THR A 317 5.05 -3.57 16.54
C THR A 317 5.22 -2.27 15.75
N SER A 318 6.18 -2.22 14.83
CA SER A 318 6.44 -1.01 14.03
C SER A 318 5.26 -0.65 13.12
N TRP A 319 4.55 -1.63 12.56
CA TRP A 319 3.38 -1.39 11.71
C TRP A 319 2.17 -0.92 12.51
N ASN A 320 2.00 -1.47 13.71
CA ASN A 320 1.00 -0.98 14.67
C ASN A 320 1.31 0.46 15.11
N GLY A 321 2.59 0.80 15.32
CA GLY A 321 3.01 2.17 15.59
C GLY A 321 2.65 3.15 14.46
N LEU A 322 2.77 2.73 13.19
CA LEU A 322 2.32 3.53 12.04
C LEU A 322 0.79 3.69 12.02
N MET A 323 0.05 2.64 12.37
CA MET A 323 -1.41 2.70 12.44
C MET A 323 -1.88 3.62 13.57
N ILE A 324 -1.27 3.55 14.76
CA ILE A 324 -1.51 4.47 15.87
C ILE A 324 -1.28 5.92 15.43
N SER A 325 -0.19 6.18 14.71
CA SER A 325 0.10 7.52 14.17
C SER A 325 -1.00 8.00 13.22
N GLY A 326 -1.51 7.12 12.36
CA GLY A 326 -2.64 7.39 11.48
C GLY A 326 -3.89 7.78 12.27
N TYR A 327 -4.25 7.03 13.30
CA TYR A 327 -5.39 7.32 14.17
C TYR A 327 -5.23 8.63 14.94
N VAL A 328 -4.03 8.93 15.44
CA VAL A 328 -3.73 10.21 16.13
C VAL A 328 -3.92 11.39 15.17
N ASP A 329 -3.45 11.31 13.94
CA ASP A 329 -3.61 12.36 12.95
C ASP A 329 -5.06 12.49 12.48
N ALA A 330 -5.82 11.39 12.38
CA ALA A 330 -7.25 11.40 12.13
C ALA A 330 -8.03 12.09 13.27
N TYR A 331 -7.71 11.76 14.53
CA TYR A 331 -8.31 12.45 15.68
C TYR A 331 -8.06 13.96 15.67
N LYS A 332 -6.80 14.38 15.41
CA LYS A 332 -6.47 15.80 15.29
C LYS A 332 -7.21 16.51 14.16
N SER A 333 -7.55 15.79 13.09
CA SER A 333 -8.21 16.35 11.91
C SER A 333 -9.71 16.46 12.07
N PHE A 334 -10.34 15.46 12.71
CA PHE A 334 -11.81 15.32 12.74
C PHE A 334 -12.41 15.50 14.14
N ASN A 335 -11.58 15.47 15.19
CA ASN A 335 -12.01 15.54 16.60
C ASN A 335 -13.10 14.49 16.94
N ASP A 336 -12.97 13.29 16.34
CA ASP A 336 -13.87 12.16 16.56
C ASP A 336 -13.19 11.14 17.48
N ASP A 337 -13.82 10.91 18.66
CA ASP A 337 -13.26 10.05 19.70
C ASP A 337 -13.06 8.60 19.26
N ILE A 338 -13.69 8.14 18.16
CA ILE A 338 -13.45 6.80 17.63
C ILE A 338 -11.97 6.59 17.31
N PHE A 339 -11.33 7.57 16.68
CA PHE A 339 -9.91 7.50 16.32
C PHE A 339 -8.99 7.54 17.54
N LYS A 340 -9.34 8.37 18.54
CA LYS A 340 -8.61 8.45 19.80
C LYS A 340 -8.65 7.12 20.56
N ASN A 341 -9.82 6.51 20.64
CA ASN A 341 -10.02 5.26 21.36
C ASN A 341 -9.24 4.12 20.70
N GLU A 342 -9.28 4.02 19.36
CA GLU A 342 -8.48 3.05 18.61
C GLU A 342 -6.97 3.24 18.84
N ALA A 343 -6.48 4.48 18.83
CA ALA A 343 -5.07 4.76 19.10
C ALA A 343 -4.65 4.37 20.52
N ILE A 344 -5.50 4.63 21.53
CA ILE A 344 -5.23 4.29 22.92
C ILE A 344 -5.22 2.77 23.10
N GLU A 345 -6.24 2.06 22.61
CA GLU A 345 -6.37 0.61 22.74
C GLU A 345 -5.16 -0.11 22.11
N ALA A 346 -4.76 0.28 20.89
CA ALA A 346 -3.58 -0.28 20.24
C ALA A 346 -2.28 0.06 20.98
N GLY A 347 -2.18 1.27 21.53
CA GLY A 347 -1.04 1.70 22.34
C GLY A 347 -0.91 0.90 23.63
N GLU A 348 -1.99 0.67 24.34
CA GLU A 348 -2.04 -0.13 25.57
C GLU A 348 -1.68 -1.60 25.30
N PHE A 349 -2.17 -2.14 24.19
CA PHE A 349 -1.81 -3.49 23.74
C PHE A 349 -0.29 -3.62 23.53
N ILE A 350 0.30 -2.72 22.74
CA ILE A 350 1.76 -2.76 22.47
C ILE A 350 2.54 -2.60 23.79
N TYR A 351 2.16 -1.63 24.62
CA TYR A 351 2.81 -1.38 25.90
C TYR A 351 2.80 -2.62 26.80
N SER A 352 1.66 -3.28 26.95
CA SER A 352 1.53 -4.48 27.77
C SER A 352 2.35 -5.66 27.24
N CYS A 353 2.38 -5.87 25.91
CA CYS A 353 3.15 -6.93 25.29
C CYS A 353 4.65 -6.72 25.41
N LEU A 354 5.14 -5.51 25.14
CA LEU A 354 6.57 -5.21 25.10
C LEU A 354 7.23 -5.15 26.47
N LEU A 355 6.55 -4.63 27.48
CA LEU A 355 7.04 -4.62 28.86
C LEU A 355 7.26 -6.03 29.41
N TYR A 356 6.48 -7.02 28.94
CA TYR A 356 6.61 -8.39 29.41
C TYR A 356 7.67 -9.19 28.65
N THR A 357 7.91 -8.86 27.38
CA THR A 357 8.76 -9.68 26.48
C THR A 357 10.15 -9.10 26.18
N SER A 358 10.36 -7.82 26.47
CA SER A 358 11.64 -7.14 26.20
C SER A 358 12.00 -6.29 27.41
N PRO A 359 12.62 -6.89 28.45
CA PRO A 359 13.13 -6.12 29.59
C PRO A 359 14.09 -5.05 29.07
N SER A 360 13.88 -3.83 29.53
CA SER A 360 14.78 -2.71 29.20
C SER A 360 16.17 -3.02 29.76
N PRO A 361 17.27 -2.68 29.06
CA PRO A 361 18.61 -2.75 29.65
C PRO A 361 18.78 -1.95 30.95
N ARG A 362 17.79 -1.10 31.31
CA ARG A 362 17.75 -0.39 32.59
C ARG A 362 17.21 -1.23 33.73
N ASP A 363 16.42 -2.28 33.42
CA ASP A 363 15.79 -3.15 34.42
C ASP A 363 16.81 -4.17 35.00
N ASP A 364 17.98 -4.31 34.35
CA ASP A 364 19.08 -5.18 34.83
C ASP A 364 19.98 -4.49 35.92
N TYR A 365 19.64 -3.31 36.37
CA TYR A 365 20.44 -2.50 37.35
C TYR A 365 19.70 -2.18 38.66
N GLU A 366 18.56 -2.84 38.94
CA GLU A 366 17.94 -2.77 40.28
C GLU A 366 18.22 -4.00 41.14
#